data_b52e4c803722e2eb03d965af8b1f659e
#
_entry.id   b52e4c803722e2eb03d965af8b1f659e
#
_cell.length_a   1.000
_cell.length_b   1.000
_cell.length_c   1.000
_cell.angle_alpha   90.00
_cell.angle_beta   90.00
_cell.angle_gamma   90.00
#
_symmetry.space_group_name_H-M   'P 1'
#
loop_
_entity.id
_entity.type
_entity.pdbx_description
1 polymer ?
#
loop_
_entity_poly.entity_id
_entity_poly.type
_entity_poly.pdbx_seq_one_letter_code
_entity_poly.pdbx_strand_id
1 'polypeptide(L)'
;MNTNRDAMAARCPKAKPLGGFYLPDHRLTFRGVADFRYDSDMVLPVVLWEITHDCLRALDRLEGYPTLYDRRKINGDWLIYDMNGNKGALGTPSSGYYDMIEQGYKDFGLDDWYLRAAAKDAELAA
;
A
#
# COMPACT_ATOMS: atom_id res chain seq x y z
N MET A 1 -1.47 3.47 -3.00
CA MET A 1 -0.47 2.99 -2.05
C MET A 1 0.47 4.13 -1.65
N ASN A 2 0.82 4.23 -0.39
CA ASN A 2 1.52 5.38 0.16
C ASN A 2 3.00 5.09 0.42
N THR A 3 3.71 4.60 -0.58
CA THR A 3 5.14 4.30 -0.48
C THR A 3 6.02 5.34 -1.17
N ASN A 4 5.46 6.14 -2.06
CA ASN A 4 6.22 7.10 -2.85
C ASN A 4 6.29 8.46 -2.14
N ARG A 5 7.51 8.98 -1.96
CA ARG A 5 7.74 10.26 -1.26
C ARG A 5 7.06 11.44 -1.93
N ASP A 6 7.21 11.55 -3.25
CA ASP A 6 6.67 12.69 -3.99
C ASP A 6 5.14 12.67 -4.02
N ALA A 7 4.57 11.48 -4.21
CA ALA A 7 3.12 11.31 -4.17
C ALA A 7 2.57 11.64 -2.79
N MET A 8 3.22 11.18 -1.73
CA MET A 8 2.79 11.47 -0.36
C MET A 8 2.92 12.96 -0.03
N ALA A 9 3.97 13.62 -0.48
CA ALA A 9 4.16 15.05 -0.28
C ALA A 9 3.05 15.87 -0.96
N ALA A 10 2.60 15.44 -2.13
CA ALA A 10 1.49 16.09 -2.82
C ALA A 10 0.16 15.90 -2.11
N ARG A 11 -0.08 14.70 -1.55
CA ARG A 11 -1.31 14.36 -0.83
C ARG A 11 -1.36 14.98 0.56
N CYS A 12 -0.23 15.02 1.21
CA CYS A 12 -0.12 15.37 2.63
C CYS A 12 1.24 16.00 2.92
N PRO A 13 1.42 17.32 2.66
CA PRO A 13 2.72 17.97 2.83
C PRO A 13 3.29 17.88 4.25
N LYS A 14 2.44 17.71 5.26
CA LYS A 14 2.86 17.62 6.66
C LYS A 14 3.22 16.21 7.11
N ALA A 15 3.03 15.20 6.27
CA ALA A 15 3.41 13.83 6.60
C ALA A 15 4.93 13.71 6.69
N LYS A 16 5.39 12.95 7.69
CA LYS A 16 6.82 12.70 7.91
C LYS A 16 7.10 11.22 7.78
N PRO A 17 8.03 10.80 6.92
CA PRO A 17 8.37 9.39 6.81
C PRO A 17 9.09 8.90 8.05
N LEU A 18 8.67 7.76 8.57
CA LEU A 18 9.30 7.09 9.70
C LEU A 18 10.22 5.95 9.23
N GLY A 19 10.04 5.47 8.02
CA GLY A 19 10.88 4.46 7.41
C GLY A 19 10.11 3.31 6.78
N GLY A 20 10.86 2.40 6.18
CA GLY A 20 10.34 1.15 5.62
C GLY A 20 10.38 0.03 6.65
N PHE A 21 9.34 -0.78 6.67
CA PHE A 21 9.20 -1.92 7.58
C PHE A 21 8.58 -3.09 6.84
N TYR A 22 8.68 -4.27 7.43
CA TYR A 22 8.04 -5.49 6.92
C TYR A 22 6.99 -5.94 7.92
N LEU A 23 5.72 -5.94 7.48
CA LEU A 23 4.61 -6.43 8.29
C LEU A 23 4.53 -7.95 8.12
N PRO A 24 4.74 -8.75 9.18
CA PRO A 24 4.70 -10.20 9.05
C PRO A 24 3.28 -10.72 8.77
N ASP A 25 3.21 -11.91 8.20
CA ASP A 25 1.98 -12.66 7.98
C ASP A 25 0.98 -12.00 7.02
N HIS A 26 1.49 -11.15 6.13
CA HIS A 26 0.69 -10.51 5.09
C HIS A 26 1.45 -10.50 3.78
N ARG A 27 0.70 -10.43 2.66
CA ARG A 27 1.29 -10.29 1.33
C ARG A 27 0.61 -9.19 0.54
N LEU A 28 1.40 -8.51 -0.28
CA LEU A 28 0.90 -7.55 -1.26
C LEU A 28 0.15 -8.30 -2.37
N THR A 29 -0.99 -7.76 -2.77
CA THR A 29 -1.76 -8.21 -3.92
C THR A 29 -2.11 -7.02 -4.80
N PHE A 30 -2.31 -7.27 -6.09
CA PHE A 30 -2.83 -6.27 -7.01
C PHE A 30 -4.21 -6.69 -7.53
N ARG A 31 -5.15 -5.75 -7.47
CA ARG A 31 -6.50 -5.85 -8.01
C ARG A 31 -6.75 -4.65 -8.91
N GLY A 32 -5.82 -4.41 -9.85
CA GLY A 32 -5.69 -3.16 -10.59
C GLY A 32 -4.96 -2.10 -9.78
N VAL A 33 -5.23 -2.04 -8.48
CA VAL A 33 -4.53 -1.22 -7.48
C VAL A 33 -4.05 -2.11 -6.35
N ALA A 34 -3.20 -1.58 -5.49
CA ALA A 34 -2.62 -2.35 -4.39
C ALA A 34 -3.66 -2.68 -3.32
N ASP A 35 -3.59 -3.91 -2.85
CA ASP A 35 -4.31 -4.42 -1.70
C ASP A 35 -3.36 -5.37 -0.95
N PHE A 36 -3.81 -5.98 0.11
CA PHE A 36 -3.05 -6.99 0.82
C PHE A 36 -3.98 -8.01 1.45
N ARG A 37 -3.41 -9.15 1.80
CA ARG A 37 -4.16 -10.20 2.50
C ARG A 37 -3.27 -10.88 3.52
N TYR A 38 -3.89 -11.60 4.46
CA TYR A 38 -3.17 -12.48 5.36
C TYR A 38 -2.50 -13.62 4.58
N ASP A 39 -1.24 -13.89 4.91
CA ASP A 39 -0.49 -15.03 4.39
C ASP A 39 0.66 -15.31 5.37
N SER A 40 0.59 -16.43 6.09
CA SER A 40 1.52 -16.75 7.18
C SER A 40 2.97 -16.92 6.75
N ASP A 41 3.22 -17.14 5.47
CA ASP A 41 4.57 -17.38 4.93
C ASP A 41 5.17 -16.15 4.27
N MET A 42 4.51 -15.00 4.35
CA MET A 42 4.91 -13.79 3.64
C MET A 42 5.08 -12.61 4.57
N VAL A 43 5.74 -11.59 4.05
CA VAL A 43 5.79 -10.26 4.68
C VAL A 43 5.32 -9.21 3.68
N LEU A 44 4.70 -8.17 4.19
CA LEU A 44 4.25 -7.02 3.41
C LEU A 44 5.21 -5.85 3.65
N PRO A 45 5.94 -5.40 2.64
CA PRO A 45 6.73 -4.18 2.78
C PRO A 45 5.80 -2.97 2.93
N VAL A 46 6.05 -2.16 3.93
CA VAL A 46 5.25 -0.96 4.23
C VAL A 46 6.16 0.22 4.48
N VAL A 47 5.66 1.41 4.23
CA VAL A 47 6.27 2.67 4.64
C VAL A 47 5.39 3.30 5.69
N LEU A 48 5.95 3.61 6.85
CA LEU A 48 5.24 4.27 7.92
C LEU A 48 5.41 5.79 7.80
N TRP A 49 4.31 6.49 8.04
CA TRP A 49 4.25 7.94 8.02
C TRP A 49 3.63 8.46 9.30
N GLU A 50 4.22 9.48 9.88
CA GLU A 50 3.55 10.28 10.90
C GLU A 50 2.66 11.30 10.20
N ILE A 51 1.37 11.30 10.53
CA ILE A 51 0.37 12.12 9.85
C ILE A 51 -0.43 12.96 10.83
N THR A 52 -1.02 14.04 10.32
CA THR A 52 -1.96 14.88 11.06
C THR A 52 -3.40 14.45 10.75
N HIS A 53 -4.38 15.00 11.49
CA HIS A 53 -5.80 14.77 11.19
C HIS A 53 -6.19 15.28 9.80
N ASP A 54 -5.60 16.40 9.35
CA ASP A 54 -5.85 16.92 8.01
C ASP A 54 -5.31 15.97 6.94
N CYS A 55 -4.15 15.37 7.18
CA CYS A 55 -3.60 14.32 6.34
C CYS A 55 -4.54 13.13 6.25
N LEU A 56 -5.05 12.66 7.37
CA LEU A 56 -5.95 11.51 7.41
C LEU A 56 -7.20 11.77 6.58
N ARG A 57 -7.79 12.96 6.69
CA ARG A 57 -8.96 13.33 5.88
C ARG A 57 -8.65 13.35 4.39
N ALA A 58 -7.49 13.88 4.01
CA ALA A 58 -7.06 13.90 2.60
C ALA A 58 -6.83 12.50 2.06
N LEU A 59 -6.21 11.62 2.83
CA LEU A 59 -5.99 10.22 2.45
C LEU A 59 -7.31 9.46 2.36
N ASP A 60 -8.22 9.67 3.29
CA ASP A 60 -9.55 9.05 3.26
C ASP A 60 -10.29 9.38 1.97
N ARG A 61 -10.23 10.64 1.53
CA ARG A 61 -10.85 11.04 0.26
C ARG A 61 -10.18 10.37 -0.93
N LEU A 62 -8.87 10.32 -0.95
CA LEU A 62 -8.10 9.71 -2.04
C LEU A 62 -8.39 8.21 -2.16
N GLU A 63 -8.45 7.51 -1.03
CA GLU A 63 -8.69 6.06 -1.00
C GLU A 63 -10.18 5.71 -1.16
N GLY A 64 -11.06 6.70 -1.21
CA GLY A 64 -12.51 6.45 -1.30
C GLY A 64 -13.07 5.78 -0.06
N TYR A 65 -12.54 6.13 1.10
CA TYR A 65 -13.01 5.60 2.39
C TYR A 65 -14.42 6.14 2.70
N PRO A 66 -15.33 5.31 3.17
CA PRO A 66 -15.22 3.88 3.46
C PRO A 66 -15.69 2.96 2.32
N THR A 67 -15.90 3.47 1.11
CA THR A 67 -16.55 2.73 0.02
C THR A 67 -15.57 1.83 -0.73
N LEU A 68 -14.53 2.39 -1.34
CA LEU A 68 -13.54 1.62 -2.10
C LEU A 68 -12.55 0.94 -1.16
N TYR A 69 -11.95 1.70 -0.29
CA TYR A 69 -11.07 1.19 0.76
C TYR A 69 -11.69 1.42 2.11
N ASP A 70 -11.54 0.46 3.00
CA ASP A 70 -11.72 0.64 4.43
C ASP A 70 -10.36 0.93 5.05
N ARG A 71 -10.36 1.36 6.29
CA ARG A 71 -9.13 1.52 7.07
C ARG A 71 -9.28 0.83 8.40
N ARG A 72 -8.19 0.28 8.89
CA ARG A 72 -8.18 -0.43 10.17
C ARG A 72 -6.83 -0.29 10.85
N LYS A 73 -6.81 -0.53 12.14
CA LYS A 73 -5.56 -0.62 12.89
C LYS A 73 -4.96 -2.00 12.69
N ILE A 74 -3.65 -2.02 12.52
CA ILE A 74 -2.88 -3.24 12.39
C ILE A 74 -1.56 -3.05 13.15
N ASN A 75 -1.01 -4.13 13.70
CA ASN A 75 0.23 -4.07 14.47
C ASN A 75 0.21 -2.95 15.52
N GLY A 76 -0.83 -2.91 16.36
CA GLY A 76 -1.04 -1.87 17.36
C GLY A 76 -1.77 -0.67 16.78
N ASP A 77 -1.11 0.48 16.70
CA ASP A 77 -1.74 1.75 16.32
C ASP A 77 -1.53 2.15 14.85
N TRP A 78 -0.94 1.29 14.04
CA TRP A 78 -0.76 1.59 12.62
C TRP A 78 -2.09 1.55 11.89
N LEU A 79 -2.39 2.59 11.13
CA LEU A 79 -3.54 2.63 10.24
C LEU A 79 -3.14 2.16 8.84
N ILE A 80 -3.95 1.29 8.27
CA ILE A 80 -3.73 0.77 6.92
C ILE A 80 -5.06 0.75 6.16
N TYR A 81 -4.99 0.98 4.85
CA TYR A 81 -6.15 0.88 3.97
C TYR A 81 -6.16 -0.48 3.30
N ASP A 82 -7.31 -1.15 3.30
CA ASP A 82 -7.55 -2.36 2.54
C ASP A 82 -8.84 -2.24 1.73
N MET A 83 -8.95 -3.00 0.65
CA MET A 83 -10.15 -2.95 -0.18
C MET A 83 -11.34 -3.53 0.56
N ASN A 84 -12.39 -2.71 0.67
CA ASN A 84 -13.54 -3.01 1.51
C ASN A 84 -14.41 -4.13 0.91
N GLY A 85 -14.33 -5.33 1.49
CA GLY A 85 -15.26 -6.44 1.25
C GLY A 85 -15.31 -7.00 -0.17
N ASN A 86 -15.24 -6.17 -1.18
CA ASN A 86 -15.29 -6.58 -2.58
C ASN A 86 -13.87 -6.78 -3.11
N LYS A 87 -13.25 -7.86 -2.70
CA LYS A 87 -11.86 -8.14 -3.06
C LYS A 87 -11.68 -8.46 -4.55
N GLY A 88 -12.69 -8.93 -5.23
CA GLY A 88 -12.63 -9.21 -6.65
C GLY A 88 -11.45 -10.09 -7.08
N ALA A 89 -11.26 -10.24 -8.38
CA ALA A 89 -10.13 -10.96 -8.93
C ALA A 89 -8.85 -10.14 -8.88
N LEU A 90 -7.70 -10.81 -8.87
CA LEU A 90 -6.41 -10.15 -9.05
C LEU A 90 -6.37 -9.48 -10.43
N GLY A 91 -5.73 -8.35 -10.53
CA GLY A 91 -5.57 -7.60 -11.77
C GLY A 91 -4.27 -6.82 -11.78
N THR A 92 -3.62 -6.76 -12.95
CA THR A 92 -2.34 -6.07 -13.10
C THR A 92 -2.49 -4.57 -12.89
N PRO A 93 -1.55 -3.94 -12.18
CA PRO A 93 -1.53 -2.48 -12.05
C PRO A 93 -1.09 -1.83 -13.37
N SER A 94 -1.44 -0.56 -13.56
CA SER A 94 -0.84 0.22 -14.64
C SER A 94 0.66 0.38 -14.42
N SER A 95 1.43 0.57 -15.51
CA SER A 95 2.88 0.73 -15.41
C SER A 95 3.28 1.94 -14.57
N GLY A 96 2.59 3.06 -14.73
CA GLY A 96 2.87 4.27 -13.94
C GLY A 96 2.60 4.10 -12.46
N TYR A 97 1.53 3.42 -12.11
CA TYR A 97 1.21 3.10 -10.71
C TYR A 97 2.27 2.16 -10.10
N TYR A 98 2.65 1.11 -10.85
CA TYR A 98 3.70 0.19 -10.42
C TYR A 98 5.04 0.89 -10.23
N ASP A 99 5.45 1.72 -11.18
CA ASP A 99 6.73 2.44 -11.13
C ASP A 99 6.80 3.37 -9.91
N MET A 100 5.68 3.99 -9.56
CA MET A 100 5.59 4.85 -8.39
C MET A 100 5.83 4.07 -7.09
N ILE A 101 5.27 2.88 -6.98
CA ILE A 101 5.50 1.99 -5.83
C ILE A 101 6.95 1.53 -5.80
N GLU A 102 7.49 1.12 -6.95
CA GLU A 102 8.88 0.66 -7.05
C GLU A 102 9.87 1.74 -6.60
N GLN A 103 9.63 2.99 -7.01
CA GLN A 103 10.46 4.10 -6.55
C GLN A 103 10.40 4.27 -5.04
N GLY A 104 9.21 4.13 -4.44
CA GLY A 104 9.04 4.16 -3.00
C GLY A 104 9.83 3.05 -2.30
N TYR A 105 9.81 1.85 -2.84
CA TYR A 105 10.59 0.73 -2.30
C TYR A 105 12.09 1.04 -2.33
N LYS A 106 12.59 1.60 -3.42
CA LYS A 106 13.99 2.01 -3.53
C LYS A 106 14.35 3.09 -2.51
N ASP A 107 13.51 4.10 -2.38
CA ASP A 107 13.75 5.23 -1.46
C ASP A 107 13.81 4.79 0.00
N PHE A 108 13.09 3.75 0.38
CA PHE A 108 13.03 3.26 1.75
C PHE A 108 13.78 1.95 1.98
N GLY A 109 14.55 1.49 0.99
CA GLY A 109 15.37 0.29 1.13
C GLY A 109 14.58 -0.99 1.28
N LEU A 110 13.37 -1.06 0.72
CA LEU A 110 12.53 -2.25 0.76
C LEU A 110 12.88 -3.18 -0.40
N ASP A 111 12.82 -4.50 -0.14
CA ASP A 111 13.10 -5.51 -1.14
C ASP A 111 11.97 -5.56 -2.18
N ASP A 112 12.29 -5.34 -3.43
CA ASP A 112 11.33 -5.32 -4.53
C ASP A 112 10.87 -6.71 -4.97
N TRP A 113 11.45 -7.77 -4.41
CA TRP A 113 11.01 -9.14 -4.69
C TRP A 113 9.51 -9.31 -4.43
N TYR A 114 9.02 -8.77 -3.31
CA TYR A 114 7.61 -8.87 -2.92
C TYR A 114 6.70 -8.12 -3.90
N LEU A 115 7.18 -6.99 -4.42
CA LEU A 115 6.47 -6.21 -5.41
C LEU A 115 6.37 -6.98 -6.74
N ARG A 116 7.49 -7.54 -7.20
CA ARG A 116 7.53 -8.36 -8.42
C ARG A 116 6.66 -9.61 -8.29
N ALA A 117 6.70 -10.26 -7.14
CA ALA A 117 5.89 -11.46 -6.89
C ALA A 117 4.39 -11.13 -6.97
N ALA A 118 3.95 -10.02 -6.39
CA ALA A 118 2.56 -9.60 -6.44
C ALA A 118 2.11 -9.27 -7.87
N ALA A 119 2.95 -8.61 -8.65
CA ALA A 119 2.67 -8.31 -10.06
C ALA A 119 2.57 -9.59 -10.89
N LYS A 120 3.44 -10.56 -10.65
CA LYS A 120 3.42 -11.85 -11.34
C LYS A 120 2.16 -12.64 -11.01
N ASP A 121 1.74 -12.68 -9.76
CA ASP A 121 0.50 -13.34 -9.35
C ASP A 121 -0.70 -12.75 -10.06
N ALA A 122 -0.77 -11.42 -10.19
CA ALA A 122 -1.85 -10.74 -10.90
C ALA A 122 -1.83 -11.06 -12.40
N GLU A 123 -0.64 -11.13 -13.02
CA GLU A 123 -0.48 -11.50 -14.42
C GLU A 123 -0.94 -12.94 -14.68
N LEU A 124 -0.56 -13.87 -13.81
CA LEU A 124 -0.94 -15.28 -13.95
C LEU A 124 -2.42 -15.52 -13.73
N ALA A 125 -3.11 -14.66 -12.99
CA ALA A 125 -4.54 -14.76 -12.74
C ALA A 125 -5.39 -14.17 -13.87
N ALA A 126 -4.78 -13.43 -14.79
CA ALA A 126 -5.49 -12.76 -15.88
C ALA A 126 -6.01 -13.73 -16.95
#